data_c639cd79c050ce2c1a26317bd241e35d
#
_entry.id   c639cd79c050ce2c1a26317bd241e35d
#
_cell.length_a   1.000
_cell.length_b   1.000
_cell.length_c   1.000
_cell.angle_alpha   90.00
_cell.angle_beta   90.00
_cell.angle_gamma   90.00
#
_symmetry.space_group_name_H-M   'P 1'
#
loop_
_entity.id
_entity.type
_entity.pdbx_description
1 polymer ?
#
loop_
_entity_poly.entity_id
_entity_poly.type
_entity_poly.pdbx_seq_one_letter_code
_entity_poly.pdbx_strand_id
1 'polypeptide(L)'
;MEIQILNWLQSLHTPILDKIMQLITHLGDAGIIWIILTIVMILIPKTRKSGVIMAAALIVDVILCNVILKNLIARVRPYDVNTAVQVLVAKPKDFSFPSGHTAASFASVTALYLAGEKKLWKPALALAILIAFSRMYLYVHY
;
A
#
# COMPACT_ATOMS: atom_id res chain seq x y z
N MET A 1 -12.47 -17.43 -7.35
CA MET A 1 -11.31 -17.66 -6.45
C MET A 1 -10.99 -16.42 -5.61
N GLU A 2 -10.73 -15.24 -6.19
CA GLU A 2 -10.34 -14.03 -5.43
C GLU A 2 -11.37 -13.60 -4.38
N ILE A 3 -12.64 -13.48 -4.74
CA ILE A 3 -13.74 -13.16 -3.79
C ILE A 3 -13.86 -14.21 -2.67
N GLN A 4 -13.61 -15.47 -2.94
CA GLN A 4 -13.63 -16.52 -1.91
C GLN A 4 -12.52 -16.32 -0.88
N ILE A 5 -11.32 -15.90 -1.30
CA ILE A 5 -10.21 -15.56 -0.40
C ILE A 5 -10.59 -14.35 0.46
N LEU A 6 -11.18 -13.32 -0.13
CA LEU A 6 -11.62 -12.14 0.61
C LEU A 6 -12.76 -12.47 1.60
N ASN A 7 -13.71 -13.31 1.21
CA ASN A 7 -14.77 -13.77 2.12
C ASN A 7 -14.21 -14.60 3.28
N TRP A 8 -13.19 -15.43 3.02
CA TRP A 8 -12.49 -16.12 4.09
C TRP A 8 -11.78 -15.14 5.05
N LEU A 9 -11.13 -14.10 4.53
CA LEU A 9 -10.55 -13.04 5.37
C LEU A 9 -11.60 -12.33 6.22
N GLN A 10 -12.83 -12.12 5.70
CA GLN A 10 -13.94 -11.56 6.48
C GLN A 10 -14.31 -12.44 7.70
N SER A 11 -14.20 -13.76 7.60
CA SER A 11 -14.46 -14.65 8.73
C SER A 11 -13.47 -14.51 9.89
N LEU A 12 -12.31 -13.88 9.65
CA LEU A 12 -11.28 -13.60 10.67
C LEU A 12 -11.48 -12.26 11.40
N HIS A 13 -12.52 -11.50 11.04
CA HIS A 13 -12.79 -10.19 11.63
C HIS A 13 -13.06 -10.30 13.14
N THR A 14 -12.35 -9.50 13.90
CA THR A 14 -12.57 -9.27 15.34
C THR A 14 -12.37 -7.78 15.64
N PRO A 15 -13.02 -7.21 16.66
CA PRO A 15 -12.89 -5.79 16.97
C PRO A 15 -11.45 -5.30 17.17
N ILE A 16 -10.59 -6.17 17.70
CA ILE A 16 -9.17 -5.85 17.91
C ILE A 16 -8.41 -5.88 16.59
N LEU A 17 -8.57 -6.93 15.80
CA LEU A 17 -7.87 -7.09 14.52
C LEU A 17 -8.32 -6.02 13.51
N ASP A 18 -9.61 -5.67 13.51
CA ASP A 18 -10.18 -4.60 12.68
C ASP A 18 -9.48 -3.26 12.95
N LYS A 19 -9.33 -2.89 14.23
CA LYS A 19 -8.62 -1.66 14.61
C LYS A 19 -7.15 -1.69 14.19
N ILE A 20 -6.47 -2.82 14.37
CA ILE A 20 -5.07 -2.98 13.96
C ILE A 20 -4.94 -2.82 12.45
N MET A 21 -5.80 -3.47 11.66
CA MET A 21 -5.75 -3.39 10.19
C MET A 21 -6.12 -1.99 9.67
N GLN A 22 -7.04 -1.29 10.34
CA GLN A 22 -7.32 0.12 10.06
C GLN A 22 -6.11 1.01 10.34
N LEU A 23 -5.42 0.84 11.46
CA LEU A 23 -4.20 1.60 11.76
C LEU A 23 -3.10 1.33 10.74
N ILE A 24 -2.87 0.07 10.38
CA ILE A 24 -1.86 -0.32 9.40
C ILE A 24 -2.18 0.30 8.03
N THR A 25 -3.44 0.22 7.57
CA THR A 25 -3.80 0.79 6.26
C THR A 25 -3.62 2.30 6.23
N HIS A 26 -3.92 3.01 7.32
CA HIS A 26 -3.74 4.46 7.41
C HIS A 26 -2.28 4.90 7.28
N LEU A 27 -1.31 4.08 7.68
CA LEU A 27 0.10 4.36 7.43
C LEU A 27 0.42 4.43 5.92
N GLY A 28 -0.34 3.70 5.11
CA GLY A 28 -0.21 3.70 3.65
C GLY A 28 -1.02 4.76 2.92
N ASP A 29 -1.88 5.53 3.61
CA ASP A 29 -2.74 6.53 2.99
C ASP A 29 -1.89 7.59 2.27
N ALA A 30 -2.19 7.80 0.97
CA ALA A 30 -1.41 8.68 0.09
C ALA A 30 0.11 8.40 0.09
N GLY A 31 0.55 7.23 0.56
CA GLY A 31 1.97 6.89 0.70
C GLY A 31 2.70 7.68 1.79
N ILE A 32 1.98 8.25 2.76
CA ILE A 32 2.51 9.25 3.72
C ILE A 32 3.72 8.74 4.51
N ILE A 33 3.71 7.49 4.98
CA ILE A 33 4.84 6.92 5.72
C ILE A 33 6.11 6.89 4.86
N TRP A 34 5.98 6.57 3.58
CA TRP A 34 7.07 6.50 2.62
C TRP A 34 7.58 7.88 2.23
N ILE A 35 6.68 8.87 2.10
CA ILE A 35 7.03 10.27 1.85
C ILE A 35 7.83 10.83 3.03
N ILE A 36 7.35 10.60 4.27
CA ILE A 36 8.07 11.04 5.48
C ILE A 36 9.46 10.40 5.55
N LEU A 37 9.55 9.09 5.34
CA LEU A 37 10.84 8.39 5.31
C LEU A 37 11.77 8.96 4.24
N THR A 38 11.25 9.21 3.04
CA THR A 38 12.01 9.83 1.94
C THR A 38 12.58 11.19 2.34
N ILE A 39 11.75 12.07 2.93
CA ILE A 39 12.17 13.40 3.38
C ILE A 39 13.27 13.29 4.44
N VAL A 40 13.07 12.44 5.46
CA VAL A 40 14.05 12.22 6.52
C VAL A 40 15.38 11.75 5.94
N MET A 41 15.36 10.80 4.99
CA MET A 41 16.57 10.30 4.35
C MET A 41 17.28 11.36 3.50
N ILE A 42 16.54 12.25 2.83
CA ILE A 42 17.13 13.36 2.06
C ILE A 42 17.80 14.37 2.98
N LEU A 43 17.22 14.65 4.15
CA LEU A 43 17.76 15.61 5.12
C LEU A 43 19.05 15.11 5.79
N ILE A 44 19.20 13.79 5.94
CA ILE A 44 20.38 13.18 6.56
C ILE A 44 21.47 13.00 5.48
N PRO A 45 22.66 13.65 5.58
CA PRO A 45 23.70 13.58 4.54
C PRO A 45 24.12 12.15 4.17
N LYS A 46 24.17 11.24 5.15
CA LYS A 46 24.59 9.84 4.97
C LYS A 46 23.62 9.03 4.10
N THR A 47 22.33 9.31 4.15
CA THR A 47 21.26 8.57 3.45
C THR A 47 20.62 9.38 2.31
N ARG A 48 21.12 10.59 2.06
CA ARG A 48 20.53 11.51 1.07
C ARG A 48 20.38 10.90 -0.32
N LYS A 49 21.41 10.20 -0.79
CA LYS A 49 21.36 9.54 -2.10
C LYS A 49 20.26 8.50 -2.18
N SER A 50 20.09 7.70 -1.14
CA SER A 50 19.02 6.71 -1.04
C SER A 50 17.64 7.37 -0.98
N GLY A 51 17.51 8.49 -0.26
CA GLY A 51 16.29 9.29 -0.23
C GLY A 51 15.89 9.84 -1.61
N VAL A 52 16.86 10.32 -2.40
CA VAL A 52 16.61 10.78 -3.78
C VAL A 52 16.16 9.63 -4.68
N ILE A 53 16.77 8.45 -4.57
CA ILE A 53 16.36 7.26 -5.31
C ILE A 53 14.91 6.87 -4.93
N MET A 54 14.59 6.92 -3.64
CA MET A 54 13.25 6.61 -3.15
C MET A 54 12.21 7.64 -3.62
N ALA A 55 12.55 8.94 -3.64
CA ALA A 55 11.69 9.99 -4.21
C ALA A 55 11.40 9.72 -5.69
N ALA A 56 12.41 9.39 -6.49
CA ALA A 56 12.24 9.06 -7.89
C ALA A 56 11.35 7.82 -8.08
N ALA A 57 11.53 6.78 -7.26
CA ALA A 57 10.69 5.58 -7.30
C ALA A 57 9.22 5.88 -6.99
N LEU A 58 8.93 6.72 -5.99
CA LEU A 58 7.57 7.13 -5.65
C LEU A 58 6.92 7.98 -6.76
N ILE A 59 7.67 8.87 -7.40
CA ILE A 59 7.16 9.65 -8.54
C ILE A 59 6.81 8.73 -9.72
N VAL A 60 7.68 7.78 -10.05
CA VAL A 60 7.43 6.78 -11.10
C VAL A 60 6.22 5.93 -10.74
N ASP A 61 6.09 5.51 -9.48
CA ASP A 61 4.93 4.76 -8.99
C ASP A 61 3.62 5.52 -9.20
N VAL A 62 3.55 6.79 -8.77
CA VAL A 62 2.35 7.63 -8.95
C VAL A 62 1.97 7.72 -10.42
N ILE A 63 2.92 7.95 -11.32
CA ILE A 63 2.65 8.06 -12.75
C ILE A 63 2.17 6.73 -13.33
N LEU A 64 2.91 5.65 -13.10
CA LEU A 64 2.59 4.35 -13.69
C LEU A 64 1.33 3.74 -13.07
N CYS A 65 1.22 3.72 -11.76
CA CYS A 65 0.12 3.04 -11.07
C CYS A 65 -1.15 3.87 -11.03
N ASN A 66 -1.08 5.13 -10.58
CA ASN A 66 -2.30 5.91 -10.36
C ASN A 66 -2.80 6.62 -11.62
N VAL A 67 -1.89 7.12 -12.48
CA VAL A 67 -2.31 7.85 -13.69
C VAL A 67 -2.53 6.90 -14.86
N ILE A 68 -1.64 5.95 -15.11
CA ILE A 68 -1.68 5.11 -16.31
C ILE A 68 -2.47 3.82 -16.07
N LEU A 69 -1.93 2.91 -15.24
CA LEU A 69 -2.46 1.55 -15.10
C LEU A 69 -3.86 1.52 -14.50
N LYS A 70 -4.15 2.36 -13.52
CA LYS A 70 -5.44 2.40 -12.86
C LYS A 70 -6.58 2.74 -13.84
N ASN A 71 -6.36 3.70 -14.70
CA ASN A 71 -7.33 4.10 -15.73
C ASN A 71 -7.39 3.12 -16.91
N LEU A 72 -6.26 2.52 -17.28
CA LEU A 72 -6.19 1.56 -18.38
C LEU A 72 -6.90 0.24 -18.04
N ILE A 73 -6.69 -0.28 -16.83
CA ILE A 73 -7.26 -1.58 -16.41
C ILE A 73 -8.67 -1.42 -15.86
N ALA A 74 -8.98 -0.28 -15.21
CA ALA A 74 -10.29 0.11 -14.71
C ALA A 74 -11.03 -1.02 -13.93
N ARG A 75 -10.29 -1.76 -13.08
CA ARG A 75 -10.83 -2.92 -12.35
C ARG A 75 -11.82 -2.48 -11.28
N VAL A 76 -13.02 -3.07 -11.30
CA VAL A 76 -14.06 -2.86 -10.28
C VAL A 76 -13.59 -3.36 -8.92
N ARG A 77 -13.96 -2.68 -7.85
CA ARG A 77 -13.57 -3.05 -6.49
C ARG A 77 -14.39 -4.23 -5.95
N PRO A 78 -13.80 -5.04 -5.03
CA PRO A 78 -14.48 -6.23 -4.51
C PRO A 78 -15.78 -5.90 -3.77
N TYR A 79 -15.86 -4.79 -3.05
CA TYR A 79 -17.09 -4.37 -2.36
C TYR A 79 -18.21 -3.86 -3.30
N ASP A 80 -17.89 -3.51 -4.56
CA ASP A 80 -18.88 -3.19 -5.58
C ASP A 80 -19.39 -4.45 -6.28
N VAL A 81 -18.56 -5.53 -6.27
CA VAL A 81 -18.96 -6.86 -6.77
C VAL A 81 -19.77 -7.61 -5.72
N ASN A 82 -19.37 -7.57 -4.45
CA ASN A 82 -20.09 -8.16 -3.33
C ASN A 82 -20.57 -7.06 -2.40
N THR A 83 -21.78 -6.56 -2.67
CA THR A 83 -22.40 -5.43 -1.94
C THR A 83 -22.89 -5.79 -0.54
N ALA A 84 -22.91 -7.08 -0.18
CA ALA A 84 -23.33 -7.54 1.15
C ALA A 84 -22.26 -7.26 2.22
N VAL A 85 -21.01 -6.95 1.84
CA VAL A 85 -19.91 -6.72 2.77
C VAL A 85 -19.91 -5.26 3.25
N GLN A 86 -19.86 -5.09 4.57
CA GLN A 86 -19.66 -3.78 5.18
C GLN A 86 -18.16 -3.46 5.26
N VAL A 87 -17.73 -2.46 4.50
CA VAL A 87 -16.33 -2.00 4.51
C VAL A 87 -16.06 -1.13 5.74
N LEU A 88 -14.96 -1.42 6.45
CA LEU A 88 -14.60 -0.77 7.72
C LEU A 88 -13.82 0.56 7.55
N VAL A 89 -13.54 0.97 6.32
CA VAL A 89 -12.84 2.22 5.99
C VAL A 89 -13.63 3.00 4.95
N ALA A 90 -13.30 4.27 4.74
CA ALA A 90 -13.88 5.05 3.66
C ALA A 90 -13.69 4.34 2.32
N LYS A 91 -14.78 4.16 1.57
CA LYS A 91 -14.74 3.51 0.25
C LYS A 91 -13.96 4.38 -0.73
N PRO A 92 -12.80 3.93 -1.25
CA PRO A 92 -12.08 4.67 -2.29
C PRO A 92 -12.97 4.77 -3.54
N LYS A 93 -12.92 5.92 -4.22
CA LYS A 93 -13.77 6.18 -5.40
C LYS A 93 -13.11 5.81 -6.73
N ASP A 94 -11.84 5.42 -6.69
CA ASP A 94 -11.04 5.04 -7.84
C ASP A 94 -11.05 3.51 -8.07
N PHE A 95 -10.42 3.05 -9.16
CA PHE A 95 -10.38 1.64 -9.52
C PHE A 95 -9.52 0.78 -8.58
N SER A 96 -9.82 -0.53 -8.54
CA SER A 96 -9.19 -1.48 -7.63
C SER A 96 -7.76 -1.85 -7.99
N PHE A 97 -7.34 -1.78 -9.23
CA PHE A 97 -6.02 -2.22 -9.67
C PHE A 97 -5.28 -1.14 -10.47
N PRO A 98 -4.00 -0.94 -10.18
CA PRO A 98 -3.25 -1.45 -9.04
C PRO A 98 -3.64 -0.75 -7.73
N SER A 99 -3.29 -1.40 -6.59
CA SER A 99 -3.45 -0.78 -5.28
C SER A 99 -2.35 0.25 -5.04
N GLY A 100 -2.70 1.54 -4.92
CA GLY A 100 -1.73 2.60 -4.66
C GLY A 100 -0.96 2.40 -3.35
N HIS A 101 -1.62 1.93 -2.29
CA HIS A 101 -0.96 1.59 -1.02
C HIS A 101 0.12 0.53 -1.20
N THR A 102 -0.22 -0.55 -1.90
CA THR A 102 0.70 -1.66 -2.15
C THR A 102 1.84 -1.23 -3.08
N ALA A 103 1.51 -0.54 -4.17
CA ALA A 103 2.49 -0.11 -5.16
C ALA A 103 3.53 0.84 -4.57
N ALA A 104 3.11 1.91 -3.87
CA ALA A 104 4.01 2.84 -3.20
C ALA A 104 4.88 2.13 -2.14
N SER A 105 4.31 1.17 -1.40
CA SER A 105 5.04 0.42 -0.39
C SER A 105 6.14 -0.43 -1.01
N PHE A 106 5.85 -1.21 -2.04
CA PHE A 106 6.86 -2.07 -2.68
C PHE A 106 7.85 -1.26 -3.53
N ALA A 107 7.45 -0.14 -4.14
CA ALA A 107 8.38 0.78 -4.79
C ALA A 107 9.41 1.33 -3.79
N SER A 108 8.98 1.73 -2.61
CA SER A 108 9.85 2.22 -1.53
C SER A 108 10.82 1.14 -1.04
N VAL A 109 10.32 -0.08 -0.80
CA VAL A 109 11.17 -1.22 -0.40
C VAL A 109 12.22 -1.52 -1.44
N THR A 110 11.83 -1.56 -2.71
CA THR A 110 12.75 -1.81 -3.83
C THR A 110 13.81 -0.73 -3.92
N ALA A 111 13.42 0.54 -3.77
CA ALA A 111 14.36 1.67 -3.75
C ALA A 111 15.38 1.53 -2.61
N LEU A 112 14.94 1.21 -1.39
CA LEU A 112 15.82 0.99 -0.24
C LEU A 112 16.79 -0.18 -0.47
N TYR A 113 16.29 -1.28 -1.02
CA TYR A 113 17.10 -2.45 -1.32
C TYR A 113 18.19 -2.13 -2.35
N LEU A 114 17.83 -1.51 -3.48
CA LEU A 114 18.75 -1.15 -4.56
C LEU A 114 19.74 -0.06 -4.14
N ALA A 115 19.34 0.85 -3.24
CA ALA A 115 20.22 1.85 -2.65
C ALA A 115 21.19 1.27 -1.62
N GLY A 116 21.08 -0.01 -1.27
CA GLY A 116 21.98 -0.69 -0.33
C GLY A 116 21.67 -0.42 1.15
N GLU A 117 20.47 0.02 1.49
CA GLU A 117 20.05 0.32 2.86
C GLU A 117 19.73 -0.96 3.65
N LYS A 118 20.77 -1.75 3.96
CA LYS A 118 20.68 -3.10 4.54
C LYS A 118 19.86 -3.19 5.84
N LYS A 119 19.82 -2.12 6.62
CA LYS A 119 19.09 -2.07 7.89
C LYS A 119 17.61 -1.68 7.73
N LEU A 120 17.26 -0.95 6.67
CA LEU A 120 15.94 -0.36 6.49
C LEU A 120 15.02 -1.19 5.60
N TRP A 121 15.54 -1.83 4.53
CA TRP A 121 14.67 -2.52 3.57
C TRP A 121 13.89 -3.69 4.15
N LYS A 122 14.47 -4.44 5.14
CA LYS A 122 13.77 -5.58 5.76
C LYS A 122 12.56 -5.16 6.60
N PRO A 123 12.68 -4.22 7.57
CA PRO A 123 11.50 -3.74 8.29
C PRO A 123 10.51 -3.01 7.36
N ALA A 124 11.00 -2.30 6.33
CA ALA A 124 10.14 -1.71 5.32
C ALA A 124 9.35 -2.77 4.54
N LEU A 125 9.97 -3.90 4.18
CA LEU A 125 9.29 -5.02 3.53
C LEU A 125 8.20 -5.62 4.43
N ALA A 126 8.48 -5.82 5.71
CA ALA A 126 7.49 -6.30 6.66
C ALA A 126 6.28 -5.37 6.72
N LEU A 127 6.52 -4.05 6.81
CA LEU A 127 5.46 -3.05 6.79
C LEU A 127 4.69 -3.04 5.46
N ALA A 128 5.38 -3.14 4.32
CA ALA A 128 4.76 -3.19 3.00
C ALA A 128 3.82 -4.40 2.85
N ILE A 129 4.23 -5.57 3.34
CA ILE A 129 3.40 -6.78 3.36
C ILE A 129 2.17 -6.57 4.24
N LEU A 130 2.33 -5.99 5.42
CA LEU A 130 1.21 -5.69 6.33
C LEU A 130 0.23 -4.68 5.72
N ILE A 131 0.73 -3.62 5.08
CA ILE A 131 -0.12 -2.65 4.36
C ILE A 131 -0.87 -3.36 3.22
N ALA A 132 -0.19 -4.14 2.38
CA ALA A 132 -0.84 -4.86 1.28
C ALA A 132 -1.91 -5.85 1.80
N PHE A 133 -1.61 -6.60 2.87
CA PHE A 133 -2.54 -7.51 3.50
C PHE A 133 -3.76 -6.78 4.08
N SER A 134 -3.56 -5.62 4.73
CA SER A 134 -4.65 -4.83 5.28
C SER A 134 -5.68 -4.42 4.21
N ARG A 135 -5.22 -4.18 2.95
CA ARG A 135 -6.12 -3.81 1.85
C ARG A 135 -7.06 -4.95 1.45
N MET A 136 -6.58 -6.20 1.49
CA MET A 136 -7.40 -7.40 1.24
C MET A 136 -8.31 -7.68 2.44
N TYR A 137 -7.78 -7.60 3.65
CA TYR A 137 -8.55 -7.77 4.89
C TYR A 137 -9.74 -6.81 4.97
N LEU A 138 -9.53 -5.53 4.62
CA LEU A 138 -10.56 -4.49 4.62
C LEU A 138 -11.48 -4.54 3.39
N TYR A 139 -11.33 -5.55 2.52
CA TYR A 139 -12.18 -5.77 1.34
C TYR A 139 -12.17 -4.63 0.31
N VAL A 140 -11.10 -3.85 0.25
CA VAL A 140 -10.97 -2.73 -0.69
C VAL A 140 -10.14 -3.04 -1.93
N HIS A 141 -9.35 -4.12 -1.90
CA HIS A 141 -8.54 -4.65 -3.02
C HIS A 141 -8.57 -6.18 -3.03
N TYR A 142 -8.20 -6.76 -4.18
CA TYR A 142 -8.01 -8.20 -4.34
C TYR A 142 -6.61 -8.61 -3.93
#